data_97ed19b78abe956be26eccfe9b4bc817
#
_entry.id   97ed19b78abe956be26eccfe9b4bc817
#
_cell.length_a   1.000
_cell.length_b   1.000
_cell.length_c   1.000
_cell.angle_alpha   90.00
_cell.angle_beta   90.00
_cell.angle_gamma   90.00
#
_symmetry.space_group_name_H-M   'P 1'
#
loop_
_entity.id
_entity.type
_entity.pdbx_description
1 polymer ?
#
loop_
_entity_poly.entity_id
_entity_poly.type
_entity_poly.pdbx_seq_one_letter_code
_entity_poly.pdbx_strand_id
1 'polypeptide(L)'
;VAYELIRAHPAAPLGLGARELARLGRGIASWGEVDCFAVYLAGPAWRRRQVPDSLILGWARSGDRWWRRAALVSTVPLNSRAQGGSGDRGRTLRLCRLLEGDRDPMVAKAMSWALRELAKRDPGAVRAHLEARSGALPALVVREVRNKLETGLKNPGRR
;
A
#
# COMPACT_ATOMS: atom_id res chain seq x y z
N VAL A 1 -7.61 -15.25 8.73
CA VAL A 1 -8.52 -16.36 8.32
C VAL A 1 -9.70 -15.83 7.50
N ALA A 2 -10.57 -14.93 8.00
CA ALA A 2 -11.78 -14.51 7.27
C ALA A 2 -11.46 -13.90 5.88
N TYR A 3 -10.49 -13.01 5.77
CA TYR A 3 -10.12 -12.39 4.48
C TYR A 3 -9.50 -13.38 3.49
N GLU A 4 -8.81 -14.39 3.97
CA GLU A 4 -8.25 -15.48 3.15
C GLU A 4 -9.35 -16.36 2.58
N LEU A 5 -10.37 -16.67 3.38
CA LEU A 5 -11.55 -17.42 2.92
C LEU A 5 -12.31 -16.66 1.83
N ILE A 6 -12.54 -15.35 2.02
CA ILE A 6 -13.18 -14.51 0.98
C ILE A 6 -12.33 -14.51 -0.30
N ARG A 7 -11.01 -14.34 -0.17
CA ARG A 7 -10.09 -14.36 -1.30
C ARG A 7 -10.11 -15.67 -2.06
N ALA A 8 -10.17 -16.79 -1.35
CA ALA A 8 -10.13 -18.13 -1.93
C ALA A 8 -11.46 -18.53 -2.61
N HIS A 9 -12.56 -17.87 -2.29
CA HIS A 9 -13.86 -18.17 -2.88
C HIS A 9 -13.94 -17.69 -4.35
N PRO A 10 -14.42 -18.49 -5.30
CA PRO A 10 -14.40 -18.14 -6.73
C PRO A 10 -15.13 -16.84 -7.08
N ALA A 11 -16.28 -16.59 -6.45
CA ALA A 11 -17.15 -15.46 -6.77
C ALA A 11 -17.07 -14.29 -5.75
N ALA A 12 -16.75 -14.55 -4.49
CA ALA A 12 -16.82 -13.52 -3.45
C ALA A 12 -15.93 -12.28 -3.73
N PRO A 13 -14.69 -12.43 -4.22
CA PRO A 13 -13.86 -11.26 -4.54
C PRO A 13 -14.42 -10.39 -5.67
N LEU A 14 -15.26 -10.94 -6.54
CA LEU A 14 -15.85 -10.22 -7.67
C LEU A 14 -17.01 -9.30 -7.24
N GLY A 15 -17.65 -9.60 -6.11
CA GLY A 15 -18.72 -8.80 -5.53
C GLY A 15 -18.28 -7.72 -4.54
N LEU A 16 -16.96 -7.50 -4.36
CA LEU A 16 -16.45 -6.51 -3.39
C LEU A 16 -16.55 -5.09 -3.94
N GLY A 17 -17.60 -4.39 -3.55
CA GLY A 17 -17.76 -2.96 -3.78
C GLY A 17 -17.35 -2.11 -2.57
N ALA A 18 -17.58 -0.79 -2.67
CA ALA A 18 -17.20 0.15 -1.62
C ALA A 18 -17.88 -0.13 -0.26
N ARG A 19 -19.17 -0.53 -0.31
CA ARG A 19 -19.96 -0.85 0.89
C ARG A 19 -19.41 -2.09 1.60
N GLU A 20 -19.13 -3.14 0.84
CA GLU A 20 -18.59 -4.40 1.36
C GLU A 20 -17.21 -4.18 1.97
N LEU A 21 -16.33 -3.45 1.30
CA LEU A 21 -14.99 -3.13 1.84
C LEU A 21 -15.08 -2.27 3.10
N ALA A 22 -15.96 -1.26 3.14
CA ALA A 22 -16.14 -0.45 4.34
C ALA A 22 -16.65 -1.29 5.54
N ARG A 23 -17.53 -2.25 5.28
CA ARG A 23 -18.03 -3.16 6.32
C ARG A 23 -16.97 -4.14 6.80
N LEU A 24 -16.20 -4.74 5.88
CA LEU A 24 -15.14 -5.70 6.19
C LEU A 24 -13.93 -5.06 6.88
N GLY A 25 -13.64 -3.79 6.59
CA GLY A 25 -12.57 -3.03 7.24
C GLY A 25 -12.96 -2.41 8.58
N ARG A 26 -14.22 -2.52 9.00
CA ARG A 26 -14.68 -1.91 10.26
C ARG A 26 -14.07 -2.64 11.45
N GLY A 27 -13.52 -1.87 12.39
CA GLY A 27 -12.96 -2.42 13.65
C GLY A 27 -11.56 -3.03 13.50
N ILE A 28 -10.91 -2.91 12.34
CA ILE A 28 -9.51 -3.32 12.19
C ILE A 28 -8.64 -2.48 13.13
N ALA A 29 -7.86 -3.16 13.98
CA ALA A 29 -7.07 -2.53 15.03
C ALA A 29 -5.62 -3.02 15.08
N SER A 30 -5.17 -3.84 14.12
CA SER A 30 -3.81 -4.36 14.06
C SER A 30 -3.23 -4.31 12.65
N TRP A 31 -1.89 -4.24 12.56
CA TRP A 31 -1.21 -4.25 11.27
C TRP A 31 -1.46 -5.53 10.47
N GLY A 32 -1.57 -6.68 11.14
CA GLY A 32 -1.83 -7.97 10.48
C GLY A 32 -3.20 -8.02 9.81
N GLU A 33 -4.23 -7.52 10.49
CA GLU A 33 -5.59 -7.43 9.93
C GLU A 33 -5.65 -6.46 8.76
N VAL A 34 -5.07 -5.25 8.92
CA VAL A 34 -5.02 -4.24 7.85
C VAL A 34 -4.32 -4.79 6.61
N ASP A 35 -3.17 -5.44 6.78
CA ASP A 35 -2.38 -5.93 5.66
C ASP A 35 -3.11 -7.05 4.92
N CYS A 36 -3.72 -7.99 5.64
CA CYS A 36 -4.56 -9.02 5.02
C CYS A 36 -5.76 -8.42 4.28
N PHE A 37 -6.48 -7.49 4.92
CA PHE A 37 -7.60 -6.79 4.29
C PHE A 37 -7.18 -6.07 3.00
N ALA A 38 -6.11 -5.27 3.08
CA ALA A 38 -5.67 -4.44 1.97
C ALA A 38 -5.05 -5.27 0.82
N VAL A 39 -4.22 -6.27 1.14
CA VAL A 39 -3.54 -7.11 0.13
C VAL A 39 -4.51 -8.08 -0.53
N TYR A 40 -5.44 -8.67 0.22
CA TYR A 40 -6.29 -9.74 -0.30
C TYR A 40 -7.62 -9.25 -0.86
N LEU A 41 -8.15 -8.13 -0.36
CA LEU A 41 -9.48 -7.66 -0.74
C LEU A 41 -9.44 -6.27 -1.39
N ALA A 42 -9.04 -5.24 -0.66
CA ALA A 42 -9.17 -3.86 -1.11
C ALA A 42 -8.29 -3.53 -2.33
N GLY A 43 -7.02 -3.87 -2.30
CA GLY A 43 -6.11 -3.63 -3.41
C GLY A 43 -6.50 -4.38 -4.69
N PRO A 44 -6.80 -5.69 -4.64
CA PRO A 44 -7.33 -6.42 -5.80
C PRO A 44 -8.64 -5.87 -6.34
N ALA A 45 -9.60 -5.48 -5.47
CA ALA A 45 -10.85 -4.84 -5.90
C ALA A 45 -10.58 -3.50 -6.60
N TRP A 46 -9.67 -2.69 -6.05
CA TRP A 46 -9.26 -1.43 -6.64
C TRP A 46 -8.50 -1.63 -7.96
N ARG A 47 -7.63 -2.60 -8.05
CA ARG A 47 -6.93 -2.97 -9.29
C ARG A 47 -7.92 -3.35 -10.41
N ARG A 48 -8.96 -4.12 -10.08
CA ARG A 48 -10.03 -4.52 -11.02
C ARG A 48 -11.05 -3.41 -11.29
N ARG A 49 -10.87 -2.20 -10.72
CA ARG A 49 -11.80 -1.07 -10.85
C ARG A 49 -13.21 -1.34 -10.31
N GLN A 50 -13.35 -2.28 -9.35
CA GLN A 50 -14.60 -2.52 -8.63
C GLN A 50 -14.93 -1.38 -7.67
N VAL A 51 -13.92 -0.60 -7.28
CA VAL A 51 -14.05 0.59 -6.43
C VAL A 51 -13.31 1.77 -7.04
N PRO A 52 -13.81 3.01 -6.86
CA PRO A 52 -13.18 4.20 -7.41
C PRO A 52 -11.95 4.61 -6.60
N ASP A 53 -11.05 5.38 -7.22
CA ASP A 53 -9.88 5.97 -6.57
C ASP A 53 -10.26 6.82 -5.36
N SER A 54 -11.41 7.50 -5.40
CA SER A 54 -11.90 8.36 -4.32
C SER A 54 -12.11 7.61 -3.00
N LEU A 55 -12.48 6.34 -3.04
CA LEU A 55 -12.62 5.51 -1.84
C LEU A 55 -11.28 5.38 -1.11
N ILE A 56 -10.25 4.96 -1.82
CA ILE A 56 -8.93 4.73 -1.24
C ILE A 56 -8.26 6.05 -0.83
N LEU A 57 -8.44 7.10 -1.62
CA LEU A 57 -8.00 8.45 -1.26
C LEU A 57 -8.72 9.00 -0.04
N GLY A 58 -9.98 8.64 0.17
CA GLY A 58 -10.74 8.95 1.39
C GLY A 58 -10.13 8.28 2.62
N TRP A 59 -9.72 7.00 2.51
CA TRP A 59 -9.04 6.30 3.59
C TRP A 59 -7.70 6.96 3.95
N ALA A 60 -6.96 7.44 2.97
CA ALA A 60 -5.69 8.15 3.21
C ALA A 60 -5.89 9.47 3.98
N ARG A 61 -7.09 10.04 4.00
CA ARG A 61 -7.45 11.26 4.77
C ARG A 61 -8.13 10.96 6.11
N SER A 62 -8.27 9.69 6.46
CA SER A 62 -8.92 9.28 7.70
C SER A 62 -8.14 9.74 8.93
N GLY A 63 -8.83 10.12 10.01
CA GLY A 63 -8.23 10.32 11.32
C GLY A 63 -7.65 9.02 11.92
N ASP A 64 -8.18 7.87 11.52
CA ASP A 64 -7.71 6.56 11.96
C ASP A 64 -6.48 6.11 11.14
N ARG A 65 -5.36 5.85 11.84
CA ARG A 65 -4.10 5.38 11.23
C ARG A 65 -4.26 4.06 10.47
N TRP A 66 -5.18 3.19 10.87
CA TRP A 66 -5.38 1.91 10.22
C TRP A 66 -5.98 2.04 8.83
N TRP A 67 -6.89 3.00 8.65
CA TRP A 67 -7.39 3.33 7.32
C TRP A 67 -6.33 4.00 6.43
N ARG A 68 -5.49 4.91 7.01
CA ARG A 68 -4.37 5.49 6.27
C ARG A 68 -3.34 4.43 5.86
N ARG A 69 -3.07 3.47 6.76
CA ARG A 69 -2.25 2.30 6.44
C ARG A 69 -2.89 1.46 5.34
N ALA A 70 -4.19 1.14 5.44
CA ALA A 70 -4.91 0.37 4.44
C ALA A 70 -4.82 0.99 3.04
N ALA A 71 -4.92 2.31 2.94
CA ALA A 71 -4.76 3.02 1.67
C ALA A 71 -3.41 2.74 1.01
N LEU A 72 -2.31 2.86 1.76
CA LEU A 72 -0.96 2.58 1.25
C LEU A 72 -0.75 1.11 0.92
N VAL A 73 -1.15 0.19 1.81
CA VAL A 73 -0.98 -1.25 1.59
C VAL A 73 -1.82 -1.74 0.41
N SER A 74 -2.97 -1.10 0.12
CA SER A 74 -3.77 -1.41 -1.07
C SER A 74 -3.05 -1.16 -2.41
N THR A 75 -1.94 -0.40 -2.40
CA THR A 75 -1.08 -0.25 -3.60
C THR A 75 -0.19 -1.46 -3.86
N VAL A 76 0.09 -2.27 -2.85
CA VAL A 76 0.98 -3.44 -2.97
C VAL A 76 0.50 -4.41 -4.05
N PRO A 77 -0.79 -4.84 -4.08
CA PRO A 77 -1.28 -5.72 -5.13
C PRO A 77 -1.31 -5.11 -6.53
N LEU A 78 -1.23 -3.78 -6.67
CA LEU A 78 -1.13 -3.12 -7.96
C LEU A 78 0.26 -3.32 -8.60
N ASN A 79 1.28 -3.50 -7.76
CA ASN A 79 2.68 -3.57 -8.16
C ASN A 79 3.26 -4.99 -8.06
N SER A 80 2.75 -5.82 -7.16
CA SER A 80 3.28 -7.17 -6.90
C SER A 80 2.85 -8.18 -7.95
N ARG A 81 3.84 -8.87 -8.58
CA ARG A 81 3.59 -9.98 -9.51
C ARG A 81 2.80 -11.11 -8.87
N ALA A 82 3.20 -11.49 -7.66
CA ALA A 82 2.54 -12.56 -6.91
C ALA A 82 1.06 -12.27 -6.61
N GLN A 83 0.65 -11.00 -6.66
CA GLN A 83 -0.74 -10.56 -6.48
C GLN A 83 -1.41 -10.19 -7.82
N GLY A 84 -0.77 -10.48 -8.95
CA GLY A 84 -1.29 -10.18 -10.30
C GLY A 84 -1.16 -8.70 -10.71
N GLY A 85 -0.32 -7.94 -10.03
CA GLY A 85 -0.05 -6.53 -10.36
C GLY A 85 0.95 -6.38 -11.48
N SER A 86 0.71 -5.39 -12.35
CA SER A 86 1.58 -5.04 -13.49
C SER A 86 2.39 -3.75 -13.28
N GLY A 87 2.12 -3.04 -12.20
CA GLY A 87 2.71 -1.73 -11.87
C GLY A 87 1.70 -0.60 -12.02
N ASP A 88 1.59 0.23 -10.98
CA ASP A 88 0.75 1.43 -10.98
C ASP A 88 1.44 2.55 -10.20
N ARG A 89 2.36 3.24 -10.88
CA ARG A 89 3.09 4.36 -10.29
C ARG A 89 2.18 5.53 -9.96
N GLY A 90 1.16 5.76 -10.78
CA GLY A 90 0.26 6.91 -10.63
C GLY A 90 -0.48 6.88 -9.30
N ARG A 91 -1.19 5.79 -9.04
CA ARG A 91 -1.93 5.58 -7.79
C ARG A 91 -1.00 5.49 -6.59
N THR A 92 0.11 4.75 -6.71
CA THR A 92 1.06 4.55 -5.61
C THR A 92 1.71 5.87 -5.18
N LEU A 93 2.30 6.62 -6.12
CA LEU A 93 2.97 7.88 -5.79
C LEU A 93 1.99 8.97 -5.36
N ARG A 94 0.75 8.95 -5.85
CA ARG A 94 -0.30 9.87 -5.38
C ARG A 94 -0.60 9.69 -3.90
N LEU A 95 -0.75 8.43 -3.43
CA LEU A 95 -0.96 8.12 -2.02
C LEU A 95 0.27 8.45 -1.16
N CYS A 96 1.47 8.14 -1.65
CA CYS A 96 2.71 8.48 -0.95
C CYS A 96 2.86 9.99 -0.74
N ARG A 97 2.54 10.80 -1.77
CA ARG A 97 2.54 12.28 -1.64
C ARG A 97 1.50 12.78 -0.65
N LEU A 98 0.31 12.19 -0.65
CA LEU A 98 -0.77 12.60 0.26
C LEU A 98 -0.40 12.35 1.74
N LEU A 99 0.40 11.32 1.99
CA LEU A 99 0.78 10.87 3.33
C LEU A 99 2.26 11.14 3.67
N GLU A 100 3.00 11.90 2.86
CA GLU A 100 4.45 12.14 3.07
C GLU A 100 4.77 12.79 4.42
N GLY A 101 3.85 13.60 4.95
CA GLY A 101 3.96 14.23 6.26
C GLY A 101 3.51 13.37 7.44
N ASP A 102 2.98 12.18 7.20
CA ASP A 102 2.49 11.30 8.27
C ASP A 102 3.66 10.71 9.07
N ARG A 103 3.64 10.88 10.38
CA ARG A 103 4.70 10.42 11.29
C ARG A 103 4.33 9.18 12.09
N ASP A 104 3.13 8.64 11.91
CA ASP A 104 2.73 7.39 12.55
C ASP A 104 3.62 6.23 12.04
N PRO A 105 4.26 5.47 12.94
CA PRO A 105 5.17 4.40 12.54
C PRO A 105 4.52 3.30 11.68
N MET A 106 3.21 3.04 11.89
CA MET A 106 2.49 2.03 11.11
C MET A 106 2.21 2.50 9.69
N VAL A 107 1.94 3.80 9.52
CA VAL A 107 1.75 4.44 8.21
C VAL A 107 3.08 4.55 7.47
N ALA A 108 4.14 4.99 8.14
CA ALA A 108 5.49 5.08 7.56
C ALA A 108 6.00 3.71 7.07
N LYS A 109 5.80 2.63 7.85
CA LYS A 109 6.14 1.26 7.42
C LYS A 109 5.37 0.82 6.18
N ALA A 110 4.10 1.18 6.08
CA ALA A 110 3.27 0.89 4.91
C ALA A 110 3.76 1.67 3.67
N MET A 111 4.11 2.94 3.82
CA MET A 111 4.67 3.75 2.74
C MET A 111 6.00 3.18 2.24
N SER A 112 6.89 2.79 3.14
CA SER A 112 8.12 2.09 2.76
C SER A 112 7.84 0.82 1.98
N TRP A 113 6.85 0.03 2.37
CA TRP A 113 6.47 -1.18 1.63
C TRP A 113 5.91 -0.84 0.24
N ALA A 114 4.97 0.09 0.15
CA ALA A 114 4.39 0.53 -1.12
C ALA A 114 5.45 0.98 -2.13
N LEU A 115 6.39 1.84 -1.71
CA LEU A 115 7.48 2.33 -2.56
C LEU A 115 8.48 1.23 -2.94
N ARG A 116 8.83 0.33 -2.02
CA ARG A 116 9.72 -0.80 -2.30
C ARG A 116 9.08 -1.82 -3.27
N GLU A 117 7.76 -1.99 -3.22
CA GLU A 117 7.06 -2.86 -4.16
C GLU A 117 6.98 -2.20 -5.54
N LEU A 118 6.70 -0.89 -5.60
CA LEU A 118 6.76 -0.13 -6.85
C LEU A 118 8.18 -0.14 -7.46
N ALA A 119 9.23 -0.05 -6.64
CA ALA A 119 10.62 -0.05 -7.11
C ALA A 119 11.00 -1.32 -7.90
N LYS A 120 10.31 -2.43 -7.71
CA LYS A 120 10.50 -3.65 -8.51
C LYS A 120 9.95 -3.51 -9.94
N ARG A 121 9.15 -2.49 -10.21
CA ARG A 121 8.49 -2.23 -11.50
C ARG A 121 9.03 -0.99 -12.18
N ASP A 122 9.19 0.07 -11.43
CA ASP A 122 9.61 1.39 -11.90
C ASP A 122 10.60 2.00 -10.88
N PRO A 123 11.84 1.50 -10.84
CA PRO A 123 12.86 2.03 -9.93
C PRO A 123 13.20 3.49 -10.23
N GLY A 124 13.09 3.93 -11.50
CA GLY A 124 13.33 5.30 -11.91
C GLY A 124 12.33 6.27 -11.30
N ALA A 125 11.04 5.96 -11.35
CA ALA A 125 10.01 6.79 -10.75
C ALA A 125 10.14 6.87 -9.22
N VAL A 126 10.52 5.77 -8.56
CA VAL A 126 10.74 5.77 -7.11
C VAL A 126 11.98 6.58 -6.74
N ARG A 127 13.08 6.50 -7.51
CA ARG A 127 14.28 7.32 -7.32
C ARG A 127 13.96 8.80 -7.43
N ALA A 128 13.29 9.21 -8.50
CA ALA A 128 12.87 10.60 -8.70
C ALA A 128 11.95 11.09 -7.56
N HIS A 129 11.04 10.24 -7.08
CA HIS A 129 10.18 10.58 -5.94
C HIS A 129 10.98 10.80 -4.65
N LEU A 130 11.96 9.93 -4.35
CA LEU A 130 12.84 10.11 -3.19
C LEU A 130 13.67 11.39 -3.29
N GLU A 131 14.26 11.69 -4.44
CA GLU A 131 15.05 12.89 -4.68
C GLU A 131 14.23 14.16 -4.44
N ALA A 132 13.02 14.19 -5.00
CA ALA A 132 12.13 15.34 -4.89
C ALA A 132 11.49 15.52 -3.50
N ARG A 133 11.40 14.47 -2.67
CA ARG A 133 10.59 14.46 -1.45
C ARG A 133 11.29 13.97 -0.20
N SER A 134 12.61 13.71 -0.24
CA SER A 134 13.35 13.16 0.91
C SER A 134 13.20 13.97 2.19
N GLY A 135 13.09 15.30 2.10
CA GLY A 135 12.91 16.18 3.26
C GLY A 135 11.51 16.12 3.89
N ALA A 136 10.50 15.70 3.14
CA ALA A 136 9.12 15.56 3.62
C ALA A 136 8.81 14.14 4.14
N LEU A 137 9.50 13.14 3.61
CA LEU A 137 9.27 11.72 3.94
C LEU A 137 9.85 11.35 5.33
N PRO A 138 9.24 10.41 6.06
CA PRO A 138 9.82 9.84 7.26
C PRO A 138 11.21 9.23 6.98
N ALA A 139 12.18 9.43 7.87
CA ALA A 139 13.55 8.94 7.70
C ALA A 139 13.63 7.41 7.47
N LEU A 140 12.76 6.65 8.12
CA LEU A 140 12.62 5.20 7.90
C LEU A 140 12.30 4.88 6.42
N VAL A 141 11.39 5.64 5.81
CA VAL A 141 10.98 5.44 4.42
C VAL A 141 12.17 5.70 3.48
N VAL A 142 12.83 6.85 3.66
CA VAL A 142 14.00 7.21 2.84
C VAL A 142 15.07 6.14 2.92
N ARG A 143 15.42 5.70 4.13
CA ARG A 143 16.46 4.68 4.36
C ARG A 143 16.10 3.34 3.69
N GLU A 144 14.91 2.79 3.98
CA GLU A 144 14.54 1.45 3.51
C GLU A 144 14.32 1.40 2.00
N VAL A 145 13.80 2.46 1.41
CA VAL A 145 13.58 2.54 -0.03
C VAL A 145 14.90 2.75 -0.77
N ARG A 146 15.81 3.58 -0.24
CA ARG A 146 17.17 3.74 -0.78
C ARG A 146 17.92 2.42 -0.76
N ASN A 147 17.94 1.72 0.38
CA ASN A 147 18.53 0.39 0.48
C ASN A 147 17.98 -0.56 -0.59
N LYS A 148 16.66 -0.57 -0.79
CA LYS A 148 16.03 -1.41 -1.80
C LYS A 148 16.49 -1.09 -3.22
N LEU A 149 16.63 0.18 -3.55
CA LEU A 149 17.07 0.65 -4.87
C LEU A 149 18.55 0.34 -5.15
N GLU A 150 19.41 0.39 -4.11
CA GLU A 150 20.86 0.22 -4.22
C GLU A 150 21.29 -1.25 -4.10
N THR A 151 20.66 -2.01 -3.20
CA THR A 151 21.11 -3.36 -2.84
C THR A 151 20.11 -4.47 -3.16
N GLY A 152 18.90 -4.11 -3.56
CA GLY A 152 17.79 -5.07 -3.71
C GLY A 152 17.17 -5.53 -2.39
N LEU A 153 17.73 -5.13 -1.23
CA LEU A 153 17.29 -5.53 0.11
C LEU A 153 16.66 -4.33 0.87
N LYS A 154 15.74 -4.64 1.79
CA LYS A 154 15.20 -3.64 2.71
C LYS A 154 16.23 -3.20 3.75
N ASN A 155 16.88 -4.19 4.35
CA ASN A 155 17.90 -4.03 5.39
C ASN A 155 19.12 -4.86 4.98
N PRO A 156 20.09 -4.29 4.23
CA PRO A 156 21.34 -4.97 3.95
C PRO A 156 22.11 -5.19 5.26
N GLY A 157 22.70 -6.38 5.44
CA GLY A 157 23.57 -6.67 6.56
C GLY A 157 24.74 -5.67 6.61
N ARG A 158 25.21 -5.32 7.81
CA ARG A 158 26.51 -4.64 7.94
C ARG A 158 27.59 -5.59 7.44
N ARG A 159 28.33 -5.18 6.41
CA ARG A 159 29.59 -5.84 6.05
C ARG A 159 30.64 -5.51 7.09
#